data_e514ce9e9edc55b3c4ee943d2292eab8
#
_entry.id   e514ce9e9edc55b3c4ee943d2292eab8
#
_cell.length_a   1.000
_cell.length_b   1.000
_cell.length_c   1.000
_cell.angle_alpha   90.00
_cell.angle_beta   90.00
_cell.angle_gamma   90.00
#
_symmetry.space_group_name_H-M   'P 1'
#
loop_
_entity.id
_entity.type
_entity.pdbx_description
1 polymer ?
#
loop_
_entity_poly.entity_id
_entity_poly.type
_entity_poly.pdbx_seq_one_letter_code
_entity_poly.pdbx_strand_id
1 'polypeptide(L)'
;MMESVIRLENFYFAYNKSELVLQDIDLEIKKGSFTVVAGPSGAGKTTLCKAMTGIVPFYMGGRYSGDVQVLGESTKGRRVSDIAMRVGLMLEDYESQLVSLTAGEEVAFSLLNHGFAPAEVAERTRKALEDVGLPGRESYQLDELSGGQRQRLLLAATLAVHPEIIVLDEPVSAMDPDGAHSLYELLYAIHQRYGTTIIVVEHRVDYLLPYLTDMVVLKEGQLVTADTFAAAARTMYEDEELRPLVPALWQVKLGVERRFGIALGEWRTEAEAAAELQLLGFEGGNA
;
A
#
# COMPACT_ATOMS: atom_id res chain seq x y z
N MET A 1 -17.13 2.81 16.78
CA MET A 1 -16.42 1.92 15.84
C MET A 1 -15.89 2.82 14.72
N MET A 2 -14.63 2.68 14.31
CA MET A 2 -14.13 3.41 13.14
C MET A 2 -14.84 2.88 11.90
N GLU A 3 -15.13 3.77 10.95
CA GLU A 3 -15.78 3.43 9.68
C GLU A 3 -14.84 2.55 8.85
N SER A 4 -15.32 1.40 8.33
CA SER A 4 -14.59 0.56 7.40
C SER A 4 -14.78 1.09 5.98
N VAL A 5 -13.69 1.23 5.22
CA VAL A 5 -13.72 1.68 3.81
C VAL A 5 -13.59 0.55 2.81
N ILE A 6 -12.98 -0.57 3.21
CA ILE A 6 -12.95 -1.82 2.45
C ILE A 6 -13.32 -2.95 3.40
N ARG A 7 -14.22 -3.83 2.96
CA ARG A 7 -14.62 -5.02 3.69
C ARG A 7 -14.70 -6.21 2.73
N LEU A 8 -14.06 -7.30 3.09
CA LEU A 8 -14.23 -8.60 2.45
C LEU A 8 -14.93 -9.53 3.45
N GLU A 9 -15.93 -10.27 2.97
CA GLU A 9 -16.73 -11.20 3.78
C GLU A 9 -16.73 -12.59 3.14
N ASN A 10 -16.15 -13.59 3.82
CA ASN A 10 -16.01 -14.97 3.36
C ASN A 10 -15.56 -15.04 1.90
N PHE A 11 -14.54 -14.22 1.55
CA PHE A 11 -14.14 -14.06 0.15
C PHE A 11 -13.17 -15.14 -0.27
N TYR A 12 -13.53 -15.83 -1.37
CA TYR A 12 -12.69 -16.82 -2.05
C TYR A 12 -12.49 -16.38 -3.48
N PHE A 13 -11.30 -16.63 -4.02
CA PHE A 13 -11.01 -16.32 -5.43
C PHE A 13 -10.02 -17.29 -6.06
N ALA A 14 -10.29 -17.64 -7.34
CA ALA A 14 -9.40 -18.41 -8.21
C ALA A 14 -9.44 -17.87 -9.64
N TYR A 15 -8.28 -17.70 -10.27
CA TYR A 15 -8.21 -17.32 -11.70
C TYR A 15 -8.69 -18.44 -12.62
N ASN A 16 -8.48 -19.68 -12.25
CA ASN A 16 -8.86 -20.87 -13.02
C ASN A 16 -9.59 -21.89 -12.13
N LYS A 17 -9.85 -23.08 -12.68
CA LYS A 17 -10.65 -24.11 -11.97
C LYS A 17 -9.88 -24.89 -10.90
N SER A 18 -8.57 -24.80 -10.88
CA SER A 18 -7.73 -25.76 -10.16
C SER A 18 -7.15 -25.25 -8.84
N GLU A 19 -7.05 -23.95 -8.62
CA GLU A 19 -6.32 -23.43 -7.46
C GLU A 19 -6.96 -22.15 -6.91
N LEU A 20 -7.29 -22.16 -5.63
CA LEU A 20 -7.71 -20.98 -4.90
C LEU A 20 -6.48 -20.12 -4.59
N VAL A 21 -6.56 -18.85 -4.96
CA VAL A 21 -5.52 -17.86 -4.68
C VAL A 21 -5.83 -17.09 -3.41
N LEU A 22 -7.11 -16.85 -3.13
CA LEU A 22 -7.59 -16.30 -1.87
C LEU A 22 -8.63 -17.25 -1.28
N GLN A 23 -8.52 -17.51 0.02
CA GLN A 23 -9.31 -18.51 0.72
C GLN A 23 -9.83 -17.95 2.03
N ASP A 24 -11.15 -17.86 2.16
CA ASP A 24 -11.84 -17.47 3.39
C ASP A 24 -11.33 -16.14 3.97
N ILE A 25 -11.26 -15.12 3.12
CA ILE A 25 -10.77 -13.82 3.54
C ILE A 25 -11.91 -13.01 4.17
N ASP A 26 -11.80 -12.80 5.47
CA ASP A 26 -12.59 -11.84 6.26
C ASP A 26 -11.67 -10.69 6.67
N LEU A 27 -11.82 -9.53 6.03
CA LEU A 27 -10.92 -8.39 6.19
C LEU A 27 -11.68 -7.09 6.26
N GLU A 28 -11.29 -6.22 7.18
CA GLU A 28 -11.73 -4.83 7.24
C GLU A 28 -10.54 -3.87 7.21
N ILE A 29 -10.58 -2.89 6.30
CA ILE A 29 -9.65 -1.76 6.27
C ILE A 29 -10.36 -0.53 6.80
N LYS A 30 -9.78 0.09 7.81
CA LYS A 30 -10.35 1.27 8.48
C LYS A 30 -10.09 2.53 7.67
N LYS A 31 -11.06 3.44 7.69
CA LYS A 31 -10.91 4.78 7.10
C LYS A 31 -9.75 5.53 7.74
N GLY A 32 -8.92 6.16 6.92
CA GLY A 32 -7.78 6.91 7.39
C GLY A 32 -6.69 6.04 8.02
N SER A 33 -6.61 4.73 7.71
CA SER A 33 -5.46 3.91 8.06
C SER A 33 -4.35 4.03 7.02
N PHE A 34 -3.12 3.82 7.47
CA PHE A 34 -1.98 3.52 6.62
C PHE A 34 -1.65 2.03 6.83
N THR A 35 -2.17 1.19 5.95
CA THR A 35 -2.15 -0.27 6.09
C THR A 35 -1.10 -0.89 5.17
N VAL A 36 -0.26 -1.77 5.72
CA VAL A 36 0.68 -2.57 4.94
C VAL A 36 0.14 -3.98 4.77
N VAL A 37 0.16 -4.49 3.54
CA VAL A 37 -0.13 -5.89 3.22
C VAL A 37 1.18 -6.62 3.01
N ALA A 38 1.48 -7.56 3.91
CA ALA A 38 2.70 -8.36 3.90
C ALA A 38 2.41 -9.86 3.74
N GLY A 39 3.44 -10.62 3.41
CA GLY A 39 3.37 -12.06 3.26
C GLY A 39 4.40 -12.57 2.26
N PRO A 40 4.68 -13.89 2.23
CA PRO A 40 5.59 -14.50 1.28
C PRO A 40 5.22 -14.23 -0.18
N SER A 41 6.16 -14.45 -1.10
CA SER A 41 5.85 -14.43 -2.54
C SER A 41 4.79 -15.50 -2.85
N GLY A 42 3.82 -15.16 -3.70
CA GLY A 42 2.71 -16.05 -4.01
C GLY A 42 1.59 -16.13 -2.95
N ALA A 43 1.67 -15.41 -1.84
CA ALA A 43 0.64 -15.44 -0.79
C ALA A 43 -0.72 -14.83 -1.22
N GLY A 44 -0.85 -14.25 -2.42
CA GLY A 44 -2.10 -13.68 -2.92
C GLY A 44 -2.22 -12.16 -2.75
N LYS A 45 -1.17 -11.44 -2.34
CA LYS A 45 -1.18 -9.98 -2.06
C LYS A 45 -1.70 -9.14 -3.23
N THR A 46 -1.11 -9.28 -4.42
CA THR A 46 -1.56 -8.60 -5.65
C THR A 46 -3.02 -8.94 -6.00
N THR A 47 -3.43 -10.20 -5.77
CA THR A 47 -4.81 -10.61 -5.99
C THR A 47 -5.76 -9.97 -5.00
N LEU A 48 -5.36 -9.81 -3.74
CA LEU A 48 -6.11 -9.07 -2.74
C LEU A 48 -6.27 -7.59 -3.14
N CYS A 49 -5.20 -6.93 -3.63
CA CYS A 49 -5.29 -5.56 -4.17
C CYS A 49 -6.29 -5.46 -5.32
N LYS A 50 -6.25 -6.40 -6.26
CA LYS A 50 -7.20 -6.46 -7.38
C LYS A 50 -8.64 -6.72 -6.93
N ALA A 51 -8.83 -7.49 -5.86
CA ALA A 51 -10.16 -7.72 -5.29
C ALA A 51 -10.72 -6.46 -4.63
N MET A 52 -9.90 -5.75 -3.83
CA MET A 52 -10.26 -4.49 -3.18
C MET A 52 -10.63 -3.38 -4.16
N THR A 53 -10.19 -3.46 -5.41
CA THR A 53 -10.47 -2.47 -6.47
C THR A 53 -11.49 -2.96 -7.50
N GLY A 54 -12.08 -4.15 -7.31
CA GLY A 54 -13.08 -4.74 -8.20
C GLY A 54 -12.53 -5.26 -9.52
N ILE A 55 -11.19 -5.24 -9.74
CA ILE A 55 -10.57 -5.78 -10.97
C ILE A 55 -10.81 -7.28 -11.06
N VAL A 56 -10.62 -8.00 -9.98
CA VAL A 56 -11.10 -9.37 -9.87
C VAL A 56 -12.36 -9.39 -8.99
N PRO A 57 -13.38 -10.15 -9.33
CA PRO A 57 -13.53 -10.99 -10.52
C PRO A 57 -14.09 -10.24 -11.73
N PHE A 58 -14.48 -8.96 -11.63
CA PHE A 58 -15.42 -8.33 -12.57
C PHE A 58 -14.79 -7.85 -13.88
N TYR A 59 -13.48 -7.59 -13.91
CA TYR A 59 -12.76 -7.20 -15.12
C TYR A 59 -11.89 -8.34 -15.66
N MET A 60 -11.07 -8.96 -14.83
CA MET A 60 -10.18 -10.05 -15.26
C MET A 60 -10.87 -11.45 -15.27
N GLY A 61 -12.11 -11.53 -14.79
CA GLY A 61 -12.80 -12.81 -14.63
C GLY A 61 -12.26 -13.61 -13.44
N GLY A 62 -12.64 -14.91 -13.39
CA GLY A 62 -12.29 -15.83 -12.32
C GLY A 62 -13.52 -16.40 -11.62
N ARG A 63 -13.29 -17.34 -10.71
CA ARG A 63 -14.33 -17.92 -9.85
C ARG A 63 -14.21 -17.32 -8.47
N TYR A 64 -15.33 -16.93 -7.88
CA TYR A 64 -15.34 -16.31 -6.55
C TYR A 64 -16.60 -16.70 -5.77
N SER A 65 -16.51 -16.52 -4.46
CA SER A 65 -17.65 -16.49 -3.54
C SER A 65 -17.39 -15.45 -2.45
N GLY A 66 -18.38 -15.16 -1.63
CA GLY A 66 -18.29 -14.09 -0.65
C GLY A 66 -18.60 -12.71 -1.25
N ASP A 67 -18.25 -11.64 -0.57
CA ASP A 67 -18.48 -10.27 -0.99
C ASP A 67 -17.26 -9.38 -0.75
N VAL A 68 -17.12 -8.34 -1.58
CA VAL A 68 -16.17 -7.23 -1.39
C VAL A 68 -16.96 -5.94 -1.40
N GLN A 69 -16.86 -5.18 -0.34
CA GLN A 69 -17.48 -3.87 -0.22
C GLN A 69 -16.41 -2.78 -0.22
N VAL A 70 -16.66 -1.72 -0.96
CA VAL A 70 -15.81 -0.53 -1.04
C VAL A 70 -16.67 0.68 -0.69
N LEU A 71 -16.26 1.42 0.33
CA LEU A 71 -16.98 2.58 0.86
C LEU A 71 -18.45 2.26 1.18
N GLY A 72 -18.68 1.09 1.79
CA GLY A 72 -20.00 0.61 2.22
C GLY A 72 -20.88 0.04 1.11
N GLU A 73 -20.39 -0.05 -0.13
CA GLU A 73 -21.13 -0.58 -1.27
C GLU A 73 -20.47 -1.83 -1.84
N SER A 74 -21.26 -2.90 -2.07
CA SER A 74 -20.76 -4.12 -2.71
C SER A 74 -20.24 -3.83 -4.12
N THR A 75 -19.12 -4.45 -4.47
CA THR A 75 -18.54 -4.37 -5.81
C THR A 75 -19.33 -5.16 -6.86
N LYS A 76 -20.24 -6.06 -6.41
CA LYS A 76 -21.10 -6.85 -7.30
C LYS A 76 -22.04 -5.95 -8.11
N GLY A 77 -21.99 -6.12 -9.43
CA GLY A 77 -22.86 -5.37 -10.35
C GLY A 77 -22.42 -3.93 -10.60
N ARG A 78 -21.30 -3.49 -10.01
CA ARG A 78 -20.68 -2.18 -10.31
C ARG A 78 -19.62 -2.31 -11.40
N ARG A 79 -19.46 -1.26 -12.18
CA ARG A 79 -18.34 -1.18 -13.12
C ARG A 79 -17.06 -0.81 -12.37
N VAL A 80 -15.93 -1.37 -12.79
CA VAL A 80 -14.62 -1.01 -12.22
C VAL A 80 -14.35 0.49 -12.34
N SER A 81 -14.81 1.13 -13.42
CA SER A 81 -14.73 2.59 -13.59
C SER A 81 -15.41 3.37 -12.46
N ASP A 82 -16.53 2.88 -11.93
CA ASP A 82 -17.26 3.57 -10.87
C ASP A 82 -16.52 3.47 -9.53
N ILE A 83 -15.82 2.35 -9.30
CA ILE A 83 -14.92 2.17 -8.14
C ILE A 83 -13.67 3.03 -8.30
N ALA A 84 -13.07 3.06 -9.48
CA ALA A 84 -11.87 3.83 -9.80
C ALA A 84 -12.03 5.35 -9.62
N MET A 85 -13.28 5.86 -9.63
CA MET A 85 -13.55 7.27 -9.29
C MET A 85 -13.16 7.64 -7.86
N ARG A 86 -13.07 6.67 -6.96
CA ARG A 86 -12.84 6.90 -5.53
C ARG A 86 -11.63 6.11 -4.98
N VAL A 87 -11.15 5.12 -5.74
CA VAL A 87 -10.04 4.24 -5.36
C VAL A 87 -8.94 4.33 -6.42
N GLY A 88 -7.81 4.92 -6.07
CA GLY A 88 -6.61 4.90 -6.90
C GLY A 88 -5.89 3.56 -6.79
N LEU A 89 -5.38 3.04 -7.89
CA LEU A 89 -4.61 1.80 -7.94
C LEU A 89 -3.31 1.98 -8.72
N MET A 90 -2.22 1.52 -8.13
CA MET A 90 -0.95 1.32 -8.81
C MET A 90 -0.52 -0.13 -8.61
N LEU A 91 -0.28 -0.85 -9.72
CA LEU A 91 0.22 -2.23 -9.70
C LEU A 91 1.74 -2.26 -9.85
N GLU A 92 2.36 -3.39 -9.49
CA GLU A 92 3.79 -3.64 -9.63
C GLU A 92 4.29 -3.38 -11.06
N ASP A 93 3.55 -3.87 -12.08
CA ASP A 93 3.80 -3.53 -13.50
C ASP A 93 3.23 -2.14 -13.81
N TYR A 94 3.88 -1.11 -13.29
CA TYR A 94 3.47 0.29 -13.47
C TYR A 94 3.64 0.75 -14.93
N GLU A 95 4.57 0.18 -15.68
CA GLU A 95 4.81 0.58 -17.08
C GLU A 95 3.61 0.26 -17.97
N SER A 96 2.92 -0.86 -17.73
CA SER A 96 1.71 -1.23 -18.47
C SER A 96 0.51 -0.32 -18.18
N GLN A 97 0.56 0.47 -17.14
CA GLN A 97 -0.48 1.42 -16.75
C GLN A 97 -0.31 2.80 -17.38
N LEU A 98 0.89 3.13 -17.89
CA LEU A 98 1.17 4.39 -18.58
C LEU A 98 0.70 4.29 -20.03
N VAL A 99 -0.19 5.19 -20.44
CA VAL A 99 -0.88 5.10 -21.74
C VAL A 99 -0.66 6.32 -22.65
N SER A 100 -0.14 7.41 -22.11
CA SER A 100 0.05 8.67 -22.82
C SER A 100 1.46 8.80 -23.40
N LEU A 101 1.74 9.84 -24.19
CA LEU A 101 3.05 10.09 -24.76
C LEU A 101 3.94 10.95 -23.85
N THR A 102 3.32 11.89 -23.14
CA THR A 102 4.04 12.82 -22.26
C THR A 102 3.55 12.74 -20.79
N ALA A 103 4.39 13.20 -19.87
CA ALA A 103 4.07 13.21 -18.44
C ALA A 103 2.83 14.07 -18.14
N GLY A 104 2.70 15.21 -18.81
CA GLY A 104 1.52 16.07 -18.63
C GLY A 104 0.24 15.42 -19.15
N GLU A 105 0.31 14.75 -20.31
CA GLU A 105 -0.85 14.03 -20.87
C GLU A 105 -1.29 12.87 -19.97
N GLU A 106 -0.36 12.16 -19.33
CA GLU A 106 -0.69 11.05 -18.43
C GLU A 106 -1.53 11.52 -17.22
N VAL A 107 -1.11 12.59 -16.58
CA VAL A 107 -1.88 13.18 -15.47
C VAL A 107 -3.19 13.79 -15.96
N ALA A 108 -3.16 14.51 -17.10
CA ALA A 108 -4.34 15.10 -17.70
C ALA A 108 -5.38 14.06 -18.10
N PHE A 109 -4.95 12.91 -18.64
CA PHE A 109 -5.82 11.78 -18.98
C PHE A 109 -6.61 11.28 -17.76
N SER A 110 -5.94 11.09 -16.63
CA SER A 110 -6.59 10.70 -15.39
C SER A 110 -7.65 11.72 -14.96
N LEU A 111 -7.30 13.02 -14.95
CA LEU A 111 -8.20 14.11 -14.57
C LEU A 111 -9.42 14.20 -15.47
N LEU A 112 -9.23 14.13 -16.79
CA LEU A 112 -10.31 14.21 -17.78
C LEU A 112 -11.29 13.03 -17.64
N ASN A 113 -10.78 11.83 -17.43
CA ASN A 113 -11.61 10.65 -17.19
C ASN A 113 -12.44 10.75 -15.91
N HIS A 114 -11.97 11.52 -14.91
CA HIS A 114 -12.70 11.83 -13.69
C HIS A 114 -13.64 13.05 -13.83
N GLY A 115 -13.77 13.60 -15.04
CA GLY A 115 -14.72 14.67 -15.35
C GLY A 115 -14.29 16.08 -14.91
N PHE A 116 -13.00 16.30 -14.61
CA PHE A 116 -12.51 17.65 -14.34
C PHE A 116 -12.62 18.55 -15.58
N ALA A 117 -12.97 19.80 -15.35
CA ALA A 117 -13.08 20.78 -16.43
C ALA A 117 -11.69 21.05 -17.06
N PRO A 118 -11.56 21.20 -18.39
CA PRO A 118 -10.27 21.47 -19.06
C PRO A 118 -9.51 22.66 -18.48
N ALA A 119 -10.20 23.68 -17.97
CA ALA A 119 -9.60 24.84 -17.34
C ALA A 119 -8.85 24.51 -16.01
N GLU A 120 -9.25 23.45 -15.31
CA GLU A 120 -8.64 23.01 -14.06
C GLU A 120 -7.49 22.01 -14.31
N VAL A 121 -7.55 21.28 -15.43
CA VAL A 121 -6.62 20.17 -15.72
C VAL A 121 -5.18 20.65 -15.73
N ALA A 122 -4.87 21.76 -16.40
CA ALA A 122 -3.50 22.25 -16.49
C ALA A 122 -2.86 22.56 -15.13
N GLU A 123 -3.60 23.25 -14.24
CA GLU A 123 -3.11 23.59 -12.90
C GLU A 123 -2.98 22.35 -12.02
N ARG A 124 -3.94 21.43 -12.05
CA ARG A 124 -3.88 20.18 -11.29
C ARG A 124 -2.76 19.28 -11.77
N THR A 125 -2.52 19.20 -13.09
CA THR A 125 -1.40 18.45 -13.67
C THR A 125 -0.07 18.99 -13.17
N ARG A 126 0.15 20.30 -13.27
CA ARG A 126 1.36 20.95 -12.79
C ARG A 126 1.60 20.64 -11.30
N LYS A 127 0.57 20.82 -10.49
CA LYS A 127 0.64 20.57 -9.06
C LYS A 127 0.92 19.10 -8.72
N ALA A 128 0.26 18.16 -9.39
CA ALA A 128 0.48 16.73 -9.16
C ALA A 128 1.92 16.31 -9.51
N LEU A 129 2.48 16.86 -10.59
CA LEU A 129 3.89 16.61 -10.97
C LEU A 129 4.86 17.24 -9.94
N GLU A 130 4.57 18.45 -9.45
CA GLU A 130 5.36 19.07 -8.38
C GLU A 130 5.33 18.23 -7.10
N ASP A 131 4.15 17.77 -6.69
CA ASP A 131 3.94 16.99 -5.46
C ASP A 131 4.76 15.69 -5.46
N VAL A 132 5.01 15.07 -6.63
CA VAL A 132 5.84 13.85 -6.76
C VAL A 132 7.32 14.13 -7.10
N GLY A 133 7.75 15.40 -7.09
CA GLY A 133 9.13 15.79 -7.39
C GLY A 133 9.50 15.73 -8.87
N LEU A 134 8.52 15.99 -9.76
CA LEU A 134 8.70 16.12 -11.22
C LEU A 134 8.31 17.53 -11.75
N PRO A 135 8.72 18.63 -11.09
CA PRO A 135 8.31 19.98 -11.50
C PRO A 135 8.82 20.31 -12.89
N GLY A 136 7.98 20.95 -13.72
CA GLY A 136 8.35 21.42 -15.06
C GLY A 136 8.58 20.32 -16.10
N ARG A 137 8.09 19.08 -15.82
CA ARG A 137 8.26 17.95 -16.73
C ARG A 137 7.01 17.60 -17.54
N GLU A 138 6.05 18.50 -17.64
CA GLU A 138 4.78 18.26 -18.32
C GLU A 138 4.96 17.84 -19.80
N SER A 139 5.98 18.41 -20.49
CA SER A 139 6.27 18.12 -21.89
C SER A 139 7.27 16.98 -22.13
N TYR A 140 7.82 16.37 -21.07
CA TYR A 140 8.76 15.27 -21.21
C TYR A 140 8.05 14.02 -21.74
N GLN A 141 8.66 13.34 -22.70
CA GLN A 141 8.19 12.04 -23.17
C GLN A 141 8.48 10.98 -22.13
N LEU A 142 7.68 9.90 -22.12
CA LEU A 142 7.83 8.86 -21.10
C LEU A 142 9.18 8.14 -21.18
N ASP A 143 9.75 8.03 -22.36
CA ASP A 143 11.07 7.43 -22.60
C ASP A 143 12.24 8.31 -22.12
N GLU A 144 12.03 9.61 -21.95
CA GLU A 144 13.01 10.53 -21.35
C GLU A 144 13.06 10.40 -19.81
N LEU A 145 12.09 9.72 -19.20
CA LEU A 145 12.01 9.52 -17.75
C LEU A 145 12.68 8.22 -17.33
N SER A 146 13.42 8.25 -16.21
CA SER A 146 13.91 7.02 -15.58
C SER A 146 12.77 6.16 -15.04
N GLY A 147 13.03 4.87 -14.74
CA GLY A 147 12.02 3.96 -14.16
C GLY A 147 11.38 4.53 -12.89
N GLY A 148 12.16 5.03 -11.94
CA GLY A 148 11.64 5.68 -10.73
C GLY A 148 10.86 6.97 -11.01
N GLN A 149 11.20 7.73 -12.06
CA GLN A 149 10.42 8.91 -12.47
C GLN A 149 9.10 8.52 -13.12
N ARG A 150 9.06 7.45 -13.92
CA ARG A 150 7.80 6.90 -14.47
C ARG A 150 6.88 6.37 -13.36
N GLN A 151 7.46 5.73 -12.35
CA GLN A 151 6.72 5.28 -11.17
C GLN A 151 6.10 6.46 -10.40
N ARG A 152 6.87 7.54 -10.18
CA ARG A 152 6.37 8.80 -9.58
C ARG A 152 5.31 9.48 -10.45
N LEU A 153 5.44 9.41 -11.78
CA LEU A 153 4.45 9.95 -12.71
C LEU A 153 3.10 9.22 -12.58
N LEU A 154 3.11 7.88 -12.55
CA LEU A 154 1.88 7.12 -12.35
C LEU A 154 1.23 7.45 -11.00
N LEU A 155 2.05 7.64 -9.95
CA LEU A 155 1.56 8.10 -8.66
C LEU A 155 0.94 9.51 -8.77
N ALA A 156 1.57 10.45 -9.53
CA ALA A 156 0.99 11.78 -9.77
C ALA A 156 -0.38 11.68 -10.44
N ALA A 157 -0.51 10.85 -11.48
CA ALA A 157 -1.78 10.63 -12.17
C ALA A 157 -2.85 10.04 -11.25
N THR A 158 -2.45 9.13 -10.35
CA THR A 158 -3.34 8.53 -9.35
C THR A 158 -3.78 9.54 -8.29
N LEU A 159 -2.87 10.40 -7.83
CA LEU A 159 -3.12 11.38 -6.75
C LEU A 159 -3.86 12.63 -7.22
N ALA A 160 -3.72 13.00 -8.51
CA ALA A 160 -4.30 14.23 -9.07
C ALA A 160 -5.82 14.33 -8.88
N VAL A 161 -6.50 13.20 -8.82
CA VAL A 161 -7.97 13.10 -8.65
C VAL A 161 -8.41 13.08 -7.17
N HIS A 162 -7.48 13.10 -6.22
CA HIS A 162 -7.73 13.04 -4.77
C HIS A 162 -8.63 11.86 -4.37
N PRO A 163 -8.22 10.61 -4.61
CA PRO A 163 -9.01 9.43 -4.27
C PRO A 163 -9.15 9.29 -2.74
N GLU A 164 -10.24 8.68 -2.28
CA GLU A 164 -10.47 8.42 -0.85
C GLU A 164 -9.60 7.26 -0.34
N ILE A 165 -9.28 6.32 -1.23
CA ILE A 165 -8.45 5.15 -0.96
C ILE A 165 -7.39 5.06 -2.04
N ILE A 166 -6.17 4.71 -1.66
CA ILE A 166 -5.07 4.40 -2.58
C ILE A 166 -4.56 3.01 -2.26
N VAL A 167 -4.50 2.17 -3.28
CA VAL A 167 -3.93 0.81 -3.21
C VAL A 167 -2.67 0.77 -4.07
N LEU A 168 -1.55 0.44 -3.49
CA LEU A 168 -0.25 0.42 -4.13
C LEU A 168 0.39 -0.98 -3.99
N ASP A 169 0.70 -1.59 -5.12
CA ASP A 169 1.35 -2.90 -5.17
C ASP A 169 2.83 -2.72 -5.54
N GLU A 170 3.72 -2.84 -4.56
CA GLU A 170 5.17 -2.67 -4.65
C GLU A 170 5.62 -1.34 -5.30
N PRO A 171 5.16 -0.19 -4.76
CA PRO A 171 5.32 1.12 -5.41
C PRO A 171 6.75 1.64 -5.47
N VAL A 172 7.73 0.97 -4.87
CA VAL A 172 9.15 1.37 -4.86
C VAL A 172 10.07 0.36 -5.54
N SER A 173 9.53 -0.63 -6.24
CA SER A 173 10.29 -1.74 -6.85
C SER A 173 11.40 -1.28 -7.81
N ALA A 174 11.22 -0.14 -8.49
CA ALA A 174 12.18 0.45 -9.44
C ALA A 174 12.98 1.64 -8.85
N MET A 175 12.95 1.85 -7.53
CA MET A 175 13.58 2.99 -6.88
C MET A 175 14.80 2.57 -6.05
N ASP A 176 15.76 3.48 -5.92
CA ASP A 176 16.82 3.39 -4.91
C ASP A 176 16.28 3.64 -3.50
N PRO A 177 17.05 3.36 -2.44
CA PRO A 177 16.58 3.54 -1.06
C PRO A 177 16.11 4.97 -0.73
N ASP A 178 16.81 6.00 -1.24
CA ASP A 178 16.45 7.40 -1.00
C ASP A 178 15.15 7.77 -1.73
N GLY A 179 14.98 7.25 -2.94
CA GLY A 179 13.74 7.38 -3.72
C GLY A 179 12.55 6.73 -3.02
N ALA A 180 12.74 5.52 -2.48
CA ALA A 180 11.73 4.80 -1.73
C ALA A 180 11.31 5.57 -0.46
N HIS A 181 12.29 6.06 0.32
CA HIS A 181 12.03 6.86 1.51
C HIS A 181 11.22 8.13 1.18
N SER A 182 11.67 8.90 0.18
CA SER A 182 10.96 10.11 -0.27
C SER A 182 9.53 9.82 -0.75
N LEU A 183 9.29 8.65 -1.37
CA LEU A 183 7.94 8.27 -1.81
C LEU A 183 7.02 8.02 -0.60
N TYR A 184 7.49 7.29 0.40
CA TYR A 184 6.67 7.01 1.59
C TYR A 184 6.44 8.25 2.45
N GLU A 185 7.41 9.17 2.55
CA GLU A 185 7.19 10.49 3.15
C GLU A 185 6.09 11.27 2.42
N LEU A 186 6.11 11.27 1.09
CA LEU A 186 5.07 11.91 0.28
C LEU A 186 3.70 11.29 0.54
N LEU A 187 3.60 9.95 0.50
CA LEU A 187 2.36 9.24 0.76
C LEU A 187 1.81 9.56 2.17
N TYR A 188 2.69 9.61 3.17
CA TYR A 188 2.31 9.99 4.52
C TYR A 188 1.84 11.43 4.62
N ALA A 189 2.51 12.37 3.94
CA ALA A 189 2.08 13.76 3.89
C ALA A 189 0.69 13.90 3.24
N ILE A 190 0.39 13.15 2.19
CA ILE A 190 -0.92 13.10 1.55
C ILE A 190 -1.97 12.51 2.49
N HIS A 191 -1.65 11.39 3.14
CA HIS A 191 -2.50 10.78 4.16
C HIS A 191 -2.87 11.78 5.26
N GLN A 192 -1.89 12.47 5.82
CA GLN A 192 -2.09 13.47 6.87
C GLN A 192 -2.92 14.67 6.39
N ARG A 193 -2.70 15.12 5.15
CA ARG A 193 -3.34 16.32 4.62
C ARG A 193 -4.79 16.10 4.19
N TYR A 194 -5.08 14.95 3.60
CA TYR A 194 -6.37 14.68 2.96
C TYR A 194 -7.19 13.59 3.67
N GLY A 195 -6.62 12.91 4.66
CA GLY A 195 -7.27 11.77 5.32
C GLY A 195 -7.43 10.55 4.41
N THR A 196 -6.66 10.48 3.31
CA THR A 196 -6.71 9.38 2.35
C THR A 196 -6.30 8.08 3.04
N THR A 197 -7.09 7.02 2.87
CA THR A 197 -6.70 5.68 3.31
C THR A 197 -5.66 5.11 2.37
N ILE A 198 -4.54 4.66 2.90
CA ILE A 198 -3.42 4.13 2.11
C ILE A 198 -3.24 2.65 2.42
N ILE A 199 -3.18 1.83 1.37
CA ILE A 199 -2.91 0.41 1.42
C ILE A 199 -1.70 0.14 0.54
N VAL A 200 -0.63 -0.40 1.12
CA VAL A 200 0.62 -0.69 0.41
C VAL A 200 0.96 -2.16 0.55
N VAL A 201 1.17 -2.85 -0.56
CA VAL A 201 1.84 -4.16 -0.56
C VAL A 201 3.33 -3.93 -0.58
N GLU A 202 4.04 -4.48 0.38
CA GLU A 202 5.49 -4.38 0.46
C GLU A 202 6.15 -5.62 1.05
N HIS A 203 7.35 -5.93 0.52
CA HIS A 203 8.24 -6.93 1.08
C HIS A 203 9.17 -6.36 2.16
N ARG A 204 9.56 -5.09 2.03
CA ARG A 204 10.47 -4.40 2.95
C ARG A 204 9.72 -3.36 3.79
N VAL A 205 9.14 -3.83 4.86
CA VAL A 205 8.30 -3.00 5.76
C VAL A 205 9.13 -1.97 6.55
N ASP A 206 10.47 -2.12 6.61
CA ASP A 206 11.37 -1.22 7.35
C ASP A 206 11.18 0.25 6.97
N TYR A 207 11.02 0.56 5.67
CA TYR A 207 10.78 1.93 5.19
C TYR A 207 9.45 2.52 5.63
N LEU A 208 8.47 1.66 5.92
CA LEU A 208 7.11 2.05 6.28
C LEU A 208 6.90 2.16 7.79
N LEU A 209 7.85 1.65 8.58
CA LEU A 209 7.72 1.58 10.03
C LEU A 209 7.33 2.92 10.70
N PRO A 210 7.84 4.09 10.28
CA PRO A 210 7.42 5.36 10.86
C PRO A 210 5.96 5.75 10.59
N TYR A 211 5.34 5.18 9.55
CA TYR A 211 4.07 5.67 8.98
C TYR A 211 2.89 4.73 9.18
N LEU A 212 3.15 3.41 9.18
CA LEU A 212 2.09 2.41 9.18
C LEU A 212 1.32 2.37 10.51
N THR A 213 0.01 2.19 10.41
CA THR A 213 -0.89 2.01 11.56
C THR A 213 -1.31 0.57 11.73
N ASP A 214 -1.73 -0.06 10.65
CA ASP A 214 -2.29 -1.41 10.62
C ASP A 214 -1.52 -2.30 9.63
N MET A 215 -1.59 -3.60 9.82
CA MET A 215 -0.94 -4.58 8.98
C MET A 215 -1.87 -5.75 8.68
N VAL A 216 -1.90 -6.16 7.42
CA VAL A 216 -2.59 -7.34 6.91
C VAL A 216 -1.52 -8.34 6.49
N VAL A 217 -1.57 -9.55 7.02
CA VAL A 217 -0.59 -10.59 6.72
C VAL A 217 -1.28 -11.77 6.04
N LEU A 218 -0.84 -12.08 4.83
CA LEU A 218 -1.30 -13.23 4.06
C LEU A 218 -0.24 -14.32 4.03
N LYS A 219 -0.69 -15.58 4.08
CA LYS A 219 0.12 -16.77 3.87
C LYS A 219 -0.72 -17.82 3.15
N GLU A 220 -0.21 -18.35 2.04
CA GLU A 220 -0.91 -19.41 1.24
C GLU A 220 -2.36 -19.08 0.89
N GLY A 221 -2.62 -17.81 0.56
CA GLY A 221 -3.96 -17.32 0.20
C GLY A 221 -4.91 -17.11 1.37
N GLN A 222 -4.48 -17.27 2.60
CA GLN A 222 -5.27 -17.10 3.81
C GLN A 222 -4.82 -15.87 4.61
N LEU A 223 -5.74 -15.28 5.35
CA LEU A 223 -5.47 -14.20 6.28
C LEU A 223 -4.90 -14.76 7.58
N VAL A 224 -3.63 -14.45 7.89
CA VAL A 224 -3.01 -14.81 9.16
C VAL A 224 -3.42 -13.82 10.25
N THR A 225 -3.37 -12.53 9.96
CA THR A 225 -3.80 -11.46 10.86
C THR A 225 -4.12 -10.18 10.09
N ALA A 226 -5.03 -9.39 10.63
CA ALA A 226 -5.30 -8.01 10.22
C ALA A 226 -5.52 -7.20 11.49
N ASP A 227 -4.50 -6.48 11.94
CA ASP A 227 -4.50 -5.79 13.22
C ASP A 227 -3.54 -4.59 13.19
N THR A 228 -3.40 -3.90 14.32
CA THR A 228 -2.34 -2.91 14.50
C THR A 228 -0.98 -3.54 14.17
N PHE A 229 -0.07 -2.72 13.69
CA PHE A 229 1.27 -3.21 13.36
C PHE A 229 1.93 -3.98 14.51
N ALA A 230 1.80 -3.46 15.75
CA ALA A 230 2.40 -4.08 16.91
C ALA A 230 1.87 -5.50 17.20
N ALA A 231 0.57 -5.72 17.02
CA ALA A 231 -0.06 -7.04 17.20
C ALA A 231 0.33 -7.99 16.07
N ALA A 232 0.29 -7.51 14.83
CA ALA A 232 0.67 -8.29 13.65
C ALA A 232 2.15 -8.70 13.68
N ALA A 233 3.06 -7.79 14.06
CA ALA A 233 4.49 -8.09 14.19
C ALA A 233 4.76 -9.20 15.23
N ARG A 234 4.03 -9.23 16.34
CA ARG A 234 4.12 -10.31 17.33
C ARG A 234 3.66 -11.65 16.75
N THR A 235 2.52 -11.66 16.05
CA THR A 235 2.01 -12.87 15.39
C THR A 235 3.01 -13.38 14.35
N MET A 236 3.58 -12.50 13.52
CA MET A 236 4.58 -12.87 12.51
C MET A 236 5.88 -13.39 13.15
N TYR A 237 6.28 -12.83 14.28
CA TYR A 237 7.53 -13.22 14.94
C TYR A 237 7.51 -14.67 15.46
N GLU A 238 6.35 -15.20 15.80
CA GLU A 238 6.19 -16.60 16.24
C GLU A 238 6.14 -17.61 15.08
N ASP A 239 5.85 -17.17 13.85
CA ASP A 239 5.86 -18.01 12.63
C ASP A 239 7.25 -17.96 11.97
N GLU A 240 7.89 -19.12 11.74
CA GLU A 240 9.25 -19.20 11.19
C GLU A 240 9.37 -18.63 9.77
N GLU A 241 8.31 -18.75 8.96
CA GLU A 241 8.29 -18.26 7.57
C GLU A 241 7.97 -16.75 7.52
N LEU A 242 7.18 -16.22 8.45
CA LEU A 242 6.80 -14.82 8.50
C LEU A 242 7.80 -13.95 9.29
N ARG A 243 8.54 -14.54 10.22
CA ARG A 243 9.53 -13.82 11.04
C ARG A 243 10.53 -12.99 10.25
N PRO A 244 11.07 -13.46 9.11
CA PRO A 244 11.98 -12.66 8.29
C PRO A 244 11.36 -11.40 7.69
N LEU A 245 10.01 -11.32 7.61
CA LEU A 245 9.28 -10.17 7.10
C LEU A 245 8.99 -9.11 8.19
N VAL A 246 9.22 -9.43 9.47
CA VAL A 246 9.15 -8.47 10.56
C VAL A 246 10.32 -7.48 10.41
N PRO A 247 10.11 -6.15 10.49
CA PRO A 247 11.19 -5.17 10.45
C PRO A 247 12.32 -5.50 11.41
N ALA A 248 13.58 -5.30 10.98
CA ALA A 248 14.76 -5.66 11.76
C ALA A 248 14.74 -5.07 13.18
N LEU A 249 14.32 -3.82 13.30
CA LEU A 249 14.17 -3.13 14.59
C LEU A 249 13.21 -3.87 15.53
N TRP A 250 12.10 -4.39 14.99
CA TRP A 250 11.11 -5.13 15.76
C TRP A 250 11.51 -6.57 16.05
N GLN A 251 12.33 -7.20 15.18
CA GLN A 251 12.92 -8.49 15.50
C GLN A 251 13.83 -8.38 16.74
N VAL A 252 14.66 -7.33 16.81
CA VAL A 252 15.49 -7.03 17.98
C VAL A 252 14.61 -6.80 19.22
N LYS A 253 13.59 -5.92 19.09
CA LYS A 253 12.64 -5.62 20.18
C LYS A 253 12.02 -6.88 20.76
N LEU A 254 11.38 -7.68 19.91
CA LEU A 254 10.68 -8.90 20.34
C LEU A 254 11.64 -9.96 20.90
N GLY A 255 12.86 -10.03 20.35
CA GLY A 255 13.92 -10.88 20.89
C GLY A 255 14.36 -10.48 22.31
N VAL A 256 14.51 -9.16 22.56
CA VAL A 256 14.84 -8.63 23.90
C VAL A 256 13.68 -8.87 24.88
N GLU A 257 12.45 -8.54 24.49
CA GLU A 257 11.26 -8.81 25.30
C GLU A 257 11.17 -10.28 25.73
N ARG A 258 11.36 -11.20 24.78
CA ARG A 258 11.32 -12.64 25.03
C ARG A 258 12.44 -13.10 25.95
N ARG A 259 13.66 -12.60 25.72
CA ARG A 259 14.86 -13.05 26.48
C ARG A 259 14.87 -12.57 27.92
N PHE A 260 14.41 -11.35 28.18
CA PHE A 260 14.48 -10.69 29.49
C PHE A 260 13.16 -10.62 30.22
N GLY A 261 12.04 -11.02 29.60
CA GLY A 261 10.71 -11.00 30.20
C GLY A 261 10.20 -9.57 30.48
N ILE A 262 10.61 -8.59 29.68
CA ILE A 262 10.23 -7.18 29.81
C ILE A 262 9.31 -6.77 28.67
N ALA A 263 8.51 -5.72 28.88
CA ALA A 263 7.76 -5.08 27.81
C ALA A 263 8.47 -3.80 27.40
N LEU A 264 8.68 -3.61 26.09
CA LEU A 264 9.29 -2.42 25.49
C LEU A 264 8.23 -1.59 24.77
N GLY A 265 8.47 -0.29 24.65
CA GLY A 265 7.63 0.65 23.91
C GLY A 265 7.51 0.30 22.43
N GLU A 266 6.66 1.02 21.70
CA GLU A 266 6.55 0.87 20.24
C GLU A 266 7.69 1.65 19.57
N TRP A 267 8.66 0.93 19.02
CA TRP A 267 9.77 1.55 18.31
C TRP A 267 9.39 1.80 16.85
N ARG A 268 9.51 3.04 16.45
CA ARG A 268 9.34 3.49 15.05
C ARG A 268 10.66 3.85 14.40
N THR A 269 11.67 4.17 15.24
CA THR A 269 13.01 4.57 14.82
C THR A 269 14.10 3.90 15.66
N GLU A 270 15.29 3.79 15.11
CA GLU A 270 16.46 3.29 15.86
C GLU A 270 16.81 4.21 17.05
N ALA A 271 16.56 5.50 16.93
CA ALA A 271 16.81 6.47 18.01
C ALA A 271 15.91 6.21 19.23
N GLU A 272 14.63 5.90 19.01
CA GLU A 272 13.70 5.52 20.07
C GLU A 272 14.14 4.22 20.77
N ALA A 273 14.55 3.21 19.99
CA ALA A 273 15.06 1.95 20.50
C ALA A 273 16.32 2.15 21.35
N ALA A 274 17.29 2.92 20.84
CA ALA A 274 18.54 3.20 21.53
C ALA A 274 18.28 3.93 22.85
N ALA A 275 17.41 4.93 22.85
CA ALA A 275 17.07 5.70 24.04
C ALA A 275 16.43 4.81 25.14
N GLU A 276 15.47 3.97 24.76
CA GLU A 276 14.81 3.08 25.73
C GLU A 276 15.77 2.00 26.26
N LEU A 277 16.58 1.40 25.40
CA LEU A 277 17.56 0.39 25.82
C LEU A 277 18.63 0.96 26.77
N GLN A 278 19.10 2.19 26.52
CA GLN A 278 20.01 2.88 27.43
C GLN A 278 19.38 3.13 28.83
N LEU A 279 18.11 3.55 28.86
CA LEU A 279 17.38 3.72 30.13
C LEU A 279 17.25 2.44 30.93
N LEU A 280 17.20 1.28 30.25
CA LEU A 280 17.14 -0.05 30.87
C LEU A 280 18.53 -0.62 31.21
N GLY A 281 19.60 0.12 30.98
CA GLY A 281 20.96 -0.28 31.31
C GLY A 281 21.61 -1.24 30.28
N PHE A 282 21.05 -1.35 29.08
CA PHE A 282 21.71 -2.01 27.97
C PHE A 282 22.74 -1.04 27.35
N GLU A 283 24.01 -1.12 27.79
CA GLU A 283 25.08 -0.35 27.18
C GLU A 283 25.39 -0.94 25.79
N GLY A 284 25.46 -0.08 24.78
CA GLY A 284 25.94 -0.46 23.45
C GLY A 284 27.39 -0.93 23.55
N GLY A 285 27.60 -2.23 23.54
CA GLY A 285 28.97 -2.77 23.43
C GLY A 285 29.60 -2.28 22.14
N ASN A 286 30.72 -1.55 22.24
CA ASN A 286 31.59 -1.32 21.11
C ASN A 286 32.02 -2.67 20.53
N ALA A 287 31.46 -3.01 19.35
CA ALA A 287 31.91 -4.12 18.53
C ALA A 287 32.93 -3.62 17.50
#